data_3c6a4a2cb8512889c88e0756b0282f52
#
_entry.id   3c6a4a2cb8512889c88e0756b0282f52
#
_cell.length_a   1.000
_cell.length_b   1.000
_cell.length_c   1.000
_cell.angle_alpha   90.00
_cell.angle_beta   90.00
_cell.angle_gamma   90.00
#
_symmetry.space_group_name_H-M   'P 1'
#
loop_
_entity.id
_entity.type
_entity.pdbx_description
1 polymer ?
#
loop_
_entity_poly.entity_id
_entity_poly.type
_entity_poly.pdbx_seq_one_letter_code
_entity_poly.pdbx_strand_id
1 'polypeptide(L)'
;LITRNFRISIDDNISPHMDVRNNPNIISDLMYSNERIEKMEDRQPDVLIPKEQNPRVQQIKRKVRTAYKDGKPVSKNRMFQFRDAVFEALLDKFYLDPTLVAYGEENRDWGGAFAVYRGLTESLPYHRLFNSPISEGAIVGSAVGYGLSGGRAVVELMYCDFLGRAGDEVFNQLAKWQAMSAGVLKMPVVLRVSVGSKYGAQHSQDWTSLCAHIPGLKVVFPA
;
A
#
# COMPACT_ATOMS: atom_id res chain seq x y z
N LEU A 1 6.06 -35.28 -7.91
CA LEU A 1 5.74 -34.15 -7.01
C LEU A 1 4.70 -33.22 -7.62
N ILE A 2 4.94 -32.68 -8.82
CA ILE A 2 4.04 -31.77 -9.55
C ILE A 2 2.65 -32.39 -9.74
N THR A 3 2.57 -33.62 -10.25
CA THR A 3 1.30 -34.33 -10.48
C THR A 3 0.52 -34.57 -9.18
N ARG A 4 1.22 -34.82 -8.08
CA ARG A 4 0.59 -35.01 -6.75
C ARG A 4 0.03 -33.67 -6.25
N ASN A 5 0.80 -32.60 -6.32
CA ASN A 5 0.35 -31.28 -5.87
C ASN A 5 -0.81 -30.74 -6.74
N PHE A 6 -0.76 -31.00 -8.05
CA PHE A 6 -1.84 -30.66 -8.96
C PHE A 6 -3.16 -31.40 -8.59
N ARG A 7 -3.09 -32.69 -8.29
CA ARG A 7 -4.28 -33.45 -7.82
C ARG A 7 -4.79 -32.90 -6.50
N ILE A 8 -3.91 -32.66 -5.51
CA ILE A 8 -4.30 -32.07 -4.23
C ILE A 8 -4.99 -30.73 -4.44
N SER A 9 -4.49 -29.86 -5.31
CA SER A 9 -5.11 -28.55 -5.57
C SER A 9 -6.46 -28.60 -6.31
N ILE A 10 -6.75 -29.73 -6.98
CA ILE A 10 -8.06 -29.96 -7.61
C ILE A 10 -9.04 -30.68 -6.68
N ASP A 11 -8.51 -31.65 -5.91
CA ASP A 11 -9.35 -32.54 -5.10
C ASP A 11 -9.59 -31.99 -3.69
N ASP A 12 -8.69 -31.15 -3.17
CA ASP A 12 -8.91 -30.51 -1.87
C ASP A 12 -9.79 -29.26 -2.00
N ASN A 13 -10.78 -29.18 -1.13
CA ASN A 13 -11.58 -27.98 -0.90
C ASN A 13 -10.75 -26.85 -0.24
N ILE A 14 -9.63 -26.46 -0.86
CA ILE A 14 -8.77 -25.37 -0.39
C ILE A 14 -9.47 -24.01 -0.58
N SER A 15 -10.34 -23.92 -1.58
CA SER A 15 -11.29 -22.80 -1.70
C SER A 15 -12.67 -23.26 -1.24
N PRO A 16 -13.45 -22.43 -0.55
CA PRO A 16 -14.82 -22.76 -0.24
C PRO A 16 -15.53 -23.08 -1.55
N HIS A 17 -16.02 -24.29 -1.67
CA HIS A 17 -16.76 -24.75 -2.84
C HIS A 17 -18.06 -23.96 -2.90
N MET A 18 -18.12 -22.94 -3.77
CA MET A 18 -19.30 -22.09 -3.90
C MET A 18 -20.38 -22.82 -4.67
N ASP A 19 -21.07 -23.74 -4.00
CA ASP A 19 -22.28 -24.36 -4.55
C ASP A 19 -23.48 -23.42 -4.42
N VAL A 20 -23.55 -22.48 -5.33
CA VAL A 20 -24.63 -21.46 -5.38
C VAL A 20 -25.98 -22.07 -5.63
N ARG A 21 -26.06 -23.32 -6.15
CA ARG A 21 -27.36 -24.01 -6.43
C ARG A 21 -28.00 -24.53 -5.16
N ASN A 22 -27.19 -25.12 -4.28
CA ASN A 22 -27.67 -25.68 -3.02
C ASN A 22 -27.60 -24.66 -1.86
N ASN A 23 -26.74 -23.66 -1.97
CA ASN A 23 -26.67 -22.56 -1.01
C ASN A 23 -26.60 -21.20 -1.75
N PRO A 24 -27.76 -20.62 -2.13
CA PRO A 24 -27.80 -19.37 -2.85
C PRO A 24 -27.25 -18.17 -2.08
N ASN A 25 -27.14 -18.27 -0.76
CA ASN A 25 -26.61 -17.21 0.09
C ASN A 25 -25.11 -17.34 0.34
N ILE A 26 -24.43 -18.37 -0.18
CA ILE A 26 -23.02 -18.64 0.15
C ILE A 26 -22.10 -17.46 -0.16
N ILE A 27 -22.38 -16.68 -1.21
CA ILE A 27 -21.61 -15.50 -1.54
C ILE A 27 -21.81 -14.42 -0.48
N SER A 28 -23.04 -14.15 -0.08
CA SER A 28 -23.37 -13.24 1.01
C SER A 28 -22.70 -13.65 2.33
N ASP A 29 -22.82 -14.93 2.68
CA ASP A 29 -22.29 -15.47 3.92
C ASP A 29 -20.76 -15.38 3.97
N LEU A 30 -20.08 -15.52 2.84
CA LEU A 30 -18.64 -15.39 2.74
C LEU A 30 -18.17 -13.92 2.67
N MET A 31 -18.94 -13.04 2.01
CA MET A 31 -18.56 -11.63 1.84
C MET A 31 -18.96 -10.76 3.05
N TYR A 32 -20.05 -11.10 3.71
CA TYR A 32 -20.57 -10.37 4.87
C TYR A 32 -20.40 -11.19 6.16
N SER A 33 -19.17 -11.62 6.41
CA SER A 33 -18.83 -12.37 7.64
C SER A 33 -18.93 -11.54 8.91
N ASN A 34 -19.10 -10.21 8.80
CA ASN A 34 -19.27 -9.32 9.93
C ASN A 34 -20.67 -8.72 9.94
N GLU A 35 -21.45 -9.01 10.96
CA GLU A 35 -22.72 -8.34 11.24
C GLU A 35 -22.53 -6.86 11.62
N ARG A 36 -21.29 -6.44 11.88
CA ARG A 36 -20.95 -5.10 12.32
C ARG A 36 -20.42 -4.27 11.17
N ILE A 37 -21.16 -3.23 10.79
CA ILE A 37 -20.67 -2.16 9.91
C ILE A 37 -19.88 -1.17 10.76
N GLU A 38 -18.57 -1.12 10.57
CA GLU A 38 -17.74 -0.11 11.22
C GLU A 38 -17.79 1.20 10.44
N LYS A 39 -18.16 2.28 11.14
CA LYS A 39 -18.05 3.63 10.60
C LYS A 39 -16.61 4.12 10.72
N MET A 40 -16.13 4.87 9.73
CA MET A 40 -14.75 5.39 9.75
C MET A 40 -14.50 6.34 10.91
N GLU A 41 -15.50 7.10 11.31
CA GLU A 41 -15.46 8.04 12.46
C GLU A 41 -15.34 7.36 13.82
N ASP A 42 -15.74 6.10 13.93
CA ASP A 42 -15.67 5.34 15.18
C ASP A 42 -14.30 4.69 15.42
N ARG A 43 -13.41 4.73 14.43
CA ARG A 43 -12.09 4.12 14.53
C ARG A 43 -11.18 4.87 15.49
N GLN A 44 -10.42 4.10 16.24
CA GLN A 44 -9.41 4.61 17.16
C GLN A 44 -8.00 4.32 16.60
N PRO A 45 -6.99 5.14 16.98
CA PRO A 45 -5.60 4.83 16.63
C PRO A 45 -5.15 3.57 17.36
N ASP A 46 -5.19 2.44 16.67
CA ASP A 46 -4.80 1.15 17.26
C ASP A 46 -3.30 0.91 17.09
N VAL A 47 -2.50 1.78 17.65
CA VAL A 47 -1.03 1.60 17.61
C VAL A 47 -0.57 0.68 18.74
N LEU A 48 0.36 -0.22 18.44
CA LEU A 48 0.82 -1.26 19.36
C LEU A 48 1.82 -0.75 20.41
N ILE A 49 2.64 0.23 20.03
CA ILE A 49 3.66 0.81 20.89
C ILE A 49 3.75 2.33 20.68
N PRO A 50 4.22 3.12 21.64
CA PRO A 50 4.55 4.53 21.44
C PRO A 50 5.59 4.70 20.31
N LYS A 51 5.48 5.79 19.54
CA LYS A 51 6.36 6.06 18.39
C LYS A 51 7.85 6.02 18.76
N GLU A 52 8.19 6.55 19.92
CA GLU A 52 9.57 6.65 20.40
C GLU A 52 10.18 5.27 20.71
N GLN A 53 9.34 4.27 20.96
CA GLN A 53 9.78 2.89 21.23
C GLN A 53 9.98 2.08 19.95
N ASN A 54 9.56 2.59 18.78
CA ASN A 54 9.76 1.88 17.53
C ASN A 54 11.26 1.70 17.24
N PRO A 55 11.74 0.46 17.00
CA PRO A 55 13.16 0.15 16.82
C PRO A 55 13.80 0.91 15.66
N ARG A 56 13.07 1.08 14.54
CA ARG A 56 13.60 1.82 13.39
C ARG A 56 13.71 3.31 13.66
N VAL A 57 12.76 3.91 14.39
CA VAL A 57 12.85 5.31 14.83
C VAL A 57 14.10 5.51 15.69
N GLN A 58 14.34 4.61 16.65
CA GLN A 58 15.54 4.65 17.48
C GLN A 58 16.81 4.49 16.65
N GLN A 59 16.80 3.58 15.67
CA GLN A 59 17.94 3.37 14.78
C GLN A 59 18.23 4.62 13.92
N ILE A 60 17.19 5.25 13.35
CA ILE A 60 17.33 6.47 12.55
C ILE A 60 17.88 7.62 13.40
N LYS A 61 17.39 7.78 14.63
CA LYS A 61 17.89 8.82 15.56
C LYS A 61 19.37 8.66 15.89
N ARG A 62 19.89 7.44 15.97
CA ARG A 62 21.31 7.15 16.27
C ARG A 62 22.23 7.33 15.07
N LYS A 63 21.73 7.21 13.84
CA LYS A 63 22.54 7.34 12.62
C LYS A 63 22.84 8.79 12.33
N VAL A 64 24.09 9.18 12.46
CA VAL A 64 24.59 10.47 11.97
C VAL A 64 25.19 10.25 10.59
N ARG A 65 24.63 10.91 9.58
CA ARG A 65 25.16 10.90 8.22
C ARG A 65 25.49 12.34 7.83
N THR A 66 26.69 12.56 7.38
CA THR A 66 27.17 13.86 6.88
C THR A 66 27.45 13.72 5.39
N ALA A 67 27.00 14.68 4.58
CA ALA A 67 27.40 14.77 3.19
C ALA A 67 28.84 15.25 3.06
N TYR A 68 29.59 14.62 2.17
CA TYR A 68 30.95 15.04 1.83
C TYR A 68 31.03 15.32 0.33
N LYS A 69 31.71 16.39 -0.03
CA LYS A 69 32.12 16.70 -1.38
C LYS A 69 33.63 17.00 -1.34
N ASP A 70 34.41 16.31 -2.18
CA ASP A 70 35.86 16.43 -2.23
C ASP A 70 36.54 16.27 -0.85
N GLY A 71 36.05 15.29 -0.05
CA GLY A 71 36.56 15.00 1.29
C GLY A 71 36.18 16.01 2.39
N LYS A 72 35.40 17.05 2.05
CA LYS A 72 34.93 18.07 3.01
C LYS A 72 33.44 17.93 3.30
N PRO A 73 32.99 18.11 4.56
CA PRO A 73 31.56 18.09 4.87
C PRO A 73 30.85 19.26 4.18
N VAL A 74 29.76 18.96 3.46
CA VAL A 74 29.00 19.95 2.66
C VAL A 74 27.95 20.66 3.49
N SER A 75 27.47 20.04 4.57
CA SER A 75 26.40 20.59 5.42
C SER A 75 26.58 20.12 6.85
N LYS A 76 26.25 21.01 7.80
CA LYS A 76 26.10 20.64 9.22
C LYS A 76 24.80 19.88 9.50
N ASN A 77 23.87 19.83 8.54
CA ASN A 77 22.61 19.13 8.67
C ASN A 77 22.81 17.62 8.53
N ARG A 78 22.02 16.87 9.28
CA ARG A 78 21.99 15.42 9.14
C ARG A 78 21.40 15.03 7.78
N MET A 79 22.02 14.10 7.11
CA MET A 79 21.47 13.47 5.92
C MET A 79 20.61 12.26 6.29
N PHE A 80 19.47 12.15 5.65
CA PHE A 80 18.58 10.99 5.75
C PHE A 80 18.49 10.29 4.40
N GLN A 81 18.27 8.99 4.44
CA GLN A 81 17.84 8.31 3.23
C GLN A 81 16.39 8.67 2.95
N PHE A 82 16.06 8.86 1.68
CA PHE A 82 14.70 9.17 1.26
C PHE A 82 13.67 8.16 1.83
N ARG A 83 13.99 6.86 1.78
CA ARG A 83 13.13 5.81 2.34
C ARG A 83 12.89 5.97 3.86
N ASP A 84 13.87 6.48 4.61
CA ASP A 84 13.72 6.71 6.06
C ASP A 84 12.78 7.90 6.32
N ALA A 85 12.85 8.93 5.47
CA ALA A 85 11.93 10.06 5.54
C ALA A 85 10.47 9.65 5.21
N VAL A 86 10.29 8.82 4.18
CA VAL A 86 8.95 8.28 3.85
C VAL A 86 8.43 7.39 4.97
N PHE A 87 9.28 6.55 5.57
CA PHE A 87 8.90 5.74 6.73
C PHE A 87 8.42 6.60 7.90
N GLU A 88 9.17 7.64 8.27
CA GLU A 88 8.77 8.53 9.36
C GLU A 88 7.45 9.25 9.07
N ALA A 89 7.26 9.73 7.84
CA ALA A 89 6.03 10.38 7.42
C ALA A 89 4.82 9.42 7.49
N LEU A 90 4.99 8.17 7.06
CA LEU A 90 3.95 7.15 7.18
C LEU A 90 3.64 6.84 8.64
N LEU A 91 4.67 6.61 9.45
CA LEU A 91 4.51 6.33 10.87
C LEU A 91 3.72 7.44 11.56
N ASP A 92 4.10 8.70 11.35
CA ASP A 92 3.39 9.86 11.91
C ASP A 92 1.91 9.89 11.51
N LYS A 93 1.62 9.61 10.25
CA LYS A 93 0.24 9.57 9.75
C LYS A 93 -0.56 8.43 10.37
N PHE A 94 0.02 7.27 10.58
CA PHE A 94 -0.64 6.15 11.25
C PHE A 94 -1.01 6.45 12.71
N TYR A 95 -0.19 7.24 13.40
CA TYR A 95 -0.49 7.65 14.78
C TYR A 95 -1.55 8.76 14.86
N LEU A 96 -1.68 9.55 13.80
CA LEU A 96 -2.63 10.67 13.75
C LEU A 96 -3.98 10.30 13.15
N ASP A 97 -4.01 9.35 12.23
CA ASP A 97 -5.21 9.02 11.45
C ASP A 97 -5.60 7.55 11.65
N PRO A 98 -6.65 7.30 12.43
CA PRO A 98 -7.10 5.93 12.69
C PRO A 98 -7.68 5.22 11.46
N THR A 99 -8.04 5.97 10.42
CA THR A 99 -8.60 5.40 9.19
C THR A 99 -7.52 4.97 8.19
N LEU A 100 -6.26 5.40 8.40
CA LEU A 100 -5.19 5.09 7.46
C LEU A 100 -4.85 3.60 7.47
N VAL A 101 -4.86 3.01 6.30
CA VAL A 101 -4.36 1.64 6.03
C VAL A 101 -3.26 1.68 4.99
N ALA A 102 -2.33 0.74 5.05
CA ALA A 102 -1.37 0.53 3.98
C ALA A 102 -1.26 -0.94 3.61
N TYR A 103 -1.18 -1.22 2.33
CA TYR A 103 -1.01 -2.59 1.83
C TYR A 103 -0.47 -2.62 0.40
N GLY A 104 -0.03 -3.79 0.01
CA GLY A 104 0.51 -4.14 -1.28
C GLY A 104 1.27 -5.45 -1.16
N GLU A 105 2.00 -5.82 -2.19
CA GLU A 105 2.79 -7.02 -2.20
C GLU A 105 3.94 -6.92 -1.17
N GLU A 106 3.99 -7.85 -0.21
CA GLU A 106 5.06 -7.95 0.80
C GLU A 106 5.28 -6.67 1.65
N ASN A 107 4.27 -5.81 1.76
CA ASN A 107 4.41 -4.55 2.50
C ASN A 107 4.65 -4.77 3.99
N ARG A 108 3.98 -5.75 4.59
CA ARG A 108 4.11 -6.05 6.00
C ARG A 108 5.39 -6.84 6.31
N ASP A 109 5.61 -7.95 5.63
CA ASP A 109 6.65 -8.92 6.01
C ASP A 109 8.04 -8.49 5.53
N TRP A 110 8.15 -8.01 4.32
CA TRP A 110 9.42 -7.54 3.75
C TRP A 110 9.62 -6.03 3.84
N GLY A 111 8.54 -5.29 4.05
CA GLY A 111 8.57 -3.83 4.11
C GLY A 111 8.40 -3.16 2.76
N GLY A 112 7.84 -3.87 1.78
CA GLY A 112 7.56 -3.37 0.44
C GLY A 112 8.83 -3.04 -0.36
N ALA A 113 8.63 -2.44 -1.53
CA ALA A 113 9.74 -2.04 -2.38
C ALA A 113 10.68 -1.07 -1.66
N PHE A 114 11.98 -1.35 -1.75
CA PHE A 114 13.07 -0.61 -1.09
C PHE A 114 12.96 -0.56 0.45
N ALA A 115 12.19 -1.47 1.05
CA ALA A 115 12.02 -1.58 2.50
C ALA A 115 11.51 -0.29 3.17
N VAL A 116 10.61 0.43 2.51
CA VAL A 116 10.02 1.66 3.04
C VAL A 116 9.17 1.38 4.27
N TYR A 117 8.37 0.30 4.25
CA TYR A 117 7.47 -0.08 5.35
C TYR A 117 8.16 -0.90 6.45
N ARG A 118 9.41 -1.32 6.25
CA ARG A 118 10.14 -2.09 7.28
C ARG A 118 10.19 -1.31 8.59
N GLY A 119 9.78 -1.95 9.68
CA GLY A 119 9.70 -1.33 11.00
C GLY A 119 8.32 -0.73 11.35
N LEU A 120 7.36 -0.71 10.42
CA LEU A 120 5.98 -0.35 10.76
C LEU A 120 5.25 -1.49 11.47
N THR A 121 5.63 -2.72 11.23
CA THR A 121 5.00 -3.93 11.78
C THR A 121 5.01 -3.94 13.32
N GLU A 122 6.05 -3.39 13.92
CA GLU A 122 6.20 -3.29 15.37
C GLU A 122 5.22 -2.29 16.00
N SER A 123 4.76 -1.33 15.21
CA SER A 123 3.85 -0.28 15.67
C SER A 123 2.41 -0.47 15.24
N LEU A 124 2.14 -1.31 14.24
CA LEU A 124 0.82 -1.40 13.60
C LEU A 124 0.22 -2.80 13.65
N PRO A 125 -1.06 -2.92 14.01
CA PRO A 125 -1.79 -4.18 13.91
C PRO A 125 -1.99 -4.59 12.45
N TYR A 126 -2.37 -5.86 12.25
CA TYR A 126 -2.48 -6.45 10.92
C TYR A 126 -3.51 -5.72 10.03
N HIS A 127 -4.63 -5.30 10.57
CA HIS A 127 -5.68 -4.62 9.80
C HIS A 127 -5.31 -3.19 9.34
N ARG A 128 -4.22 -2.63 9.86
CA ARG A 128 -3.70 -1.33 9.44
C ARG A 128 -2.56 -1.43 8.43
N LEU A 129 -1.78 -2.52 8.50
CA LEU A 129 -0.68 -2.82 7.59
C LEU A 129 -0.70 -4.31 7.26
N PHE A 130 -0.93 -4.68 6.01
CA PHE A 130 -1.03 -6.08 5.59
C PHE A 130 -0.45 -6.31 4.20
N ASN A 131 -0.24 -7.58 3.87
CA ASN A 131 0.15 -8.00 2.53
C ASN A 131 -1.09 -8.25 1.67
N SER A 132 -1.01 -7.91 0.40
CA SER A 132 -1.96 -8.35 -0.61
C SER A 132 -1.38 -9.51 -1.42
N PRO A 133 -2.22 -10.33 -2.04
CA PRO A 133 -1.80 -11.16 -3.16
C PRO A 133 -1.28 -10.30 -4.32
N ILE A 134 -0.55 -10.94 -5.25
CA ILE A 134 -0.17 -10.30 -6.52
C ILE A 134 -1.43 -10.12 -7.37
N SER A 135 -2.01 -8.93 -7.30
CA SER A 135 -3.23 -8.57 -8.04
C SER A 135 -3.39 -7.06 -8.08
N GLU A 136 -2.69 -6.41 -8.97
CA GLU A 136 -2.54 -4.95 -9.02
C GLU A 136 -3.88 -4.22 -9.18
N GLY A 137 -4.79 -4.74 -10.01
CA GLY A 137 -6.15 -4.21 -10.13
C GLY A 137 -6.91 -4.25 -8.81
N ALA A 138 -6.84 -5.37 -8.07
CA ALA A 138 -7.50 -5.49 -6.78
C ALA A 138 -6.86 -4.58 -5.71
N ILE A 139 -5.54 -4.40 -5.73
CA ILE A 139 -4.84 -3.50 -4.81
C ILE A 139 -5.36 -2.07 -4.98
N VAL A 140 -5.38 -1.56 -6.21
CA VAL A 140 -5.83 -0.19 -6.47
C VAL A 140 -7.34 -0.06 -6.34
N GLY A 141 -8.11 -1.00 -6.89
CA GLY A 141 -9.58 -0.97 -6.84
C GLY A 141 -10.13 -1.01 -5.42
N SER A 142 -9.57 -1.83 -4.53
CA SER A 142 -9.97 -1.84 -3.12
C SER A 142 -9.59 -0.56 -2.39
N ALA A 143 -8.45 0.05 -2.73
CA ALA A 143 -8.08 1.36 -2.19
C ALA A 143 -9.05 2.46 -2.60
N VAL A 144 -9.50 2.45 -3.87
CA VAL A 144 -10.55 3.35 -4.36
C VAL A 144 -11.83 3.16 -3.55
N GLY A 145 -12.31 1.92 -3.42
CA GLY A 145 -13.52 1.61 -2.63
C GLY A 145 -13.40 2.05 -1.18
N TYR A 146 -12.25 1.80 -0.56
CA TYR A 146 -11.98 2.24 0.81
C TYR A 146 -11.96 3.77 0.94
N GLY A 147 -11.36 4.47 -0.04
CA GLY A 147 -11.37 5.94 -0.11
C GLY A 147 -12.78 6.52 -0.26
N LEU A 148 -13.61 5.90 -1.11
CA LEU A 148 -15.02 6.28 -1.28
C LEU A 148 -15.86 6.06 -0.01
N SER A 149 -15.49 5.09 0.82
CA SER A 149 -16.10 4.83 2.13
C SER A 149 -15.61 5.78 3.23
N GLY A 150 -14.76 6.76 2.92
CA GLY A 150 -14.25 7.76 3.87
C GLY A 150 -12.93 7.41 4.53
N GLY A 151 -12.34 6.25 4.25
CA GLY A 151 -11.03 5.85 4.76
C GLY A 151 -9.88 6.46 3.98
N ARG A 152 -8.66 6.32 4.49
CA ARG A 152 -7.42 6.72 3.80
C ARG A 152 -6.55 5.52 3.53
N ALA A 153 -6.00 5.44 2.33
CA ALA A 153 -5.14 4.32 1.95
C ALA A 153 -3.81 4.78 1.35
N VAL A 154 -2.76 4.08 1.72
CA VAL A 154 -1.47 4.12 1.02
C VAL A 154 -1.23 2.71 0.48
N VAL A 155 -1.36 2.53 -0.81
CA VAL A 155 -1.18 1.23 -1.45
C VAL A 155 0.04 1.24 -2.35
N GLU A 156 0.68 0.08 -2.48
CA GLU A 156 1.89 -0.05 -3.27
C GLU A 156 1.71 -1.00 -4.45
N LEU A 157 2.15 -0.55 -5.62
CA LEU A 157 2.46 -1.42 -6.74
C LEU A 157 3.97 -1.66 -6.79
N MET A 158 4.34 -2.93 -6.74
CA MET A 158 5.73 -3.33 -6.78
C MET A 158 6.19 -3.37 -8.24
N TYR A 159 6.76 -2.27 -8.65
CA TYR A 159 7.23 -1.81 -9.94
C TYR A 159 6.17 -1.23 -10.88
N CYS A 160 6.57 -0.12 -11.47
CA CYS A 160 5.80 0.66 -12.42
C CYS A 160 5.40 -0.15 -13.67
N ASP A 161 6.21 -1.12 -14.02
CA ASP A 161 5.98 -2.05 -15.13
C ASP A 161 4.61 -2.75 -15.05
N PHE A 162 4.12 -3.00 -13.86
CA PHE A 162 2.85 -3.70 -13.62
C PHE A 162 1.65 -2.76 -13.45
N LEU A 163 1.85 -1.46 -13.54
CA LEU A 163 0.78 -0.47 -13.43
C LEU A 163 -0.32 -0.68 -14.48
N GLY A 164 0.05 -1.20 -15.65
CA GLY A 164 -0.92 -1.53 -16.70
C GLY A 164 -1.97 -2.57 -16.28
N ARG A 165 -1.67 -3.43 -15.29
CA ARG A 165 -2.63 -4.40 -14.74
C ARG A 165 -3.73 -3.73 -13.91
N ALA A 166 -3.47 -2.53 -13.41
CA ALA A 166 -4.42 -1.70 -12.68
C ALA A 166 -4.84 -0.46 -13.51
N GLY A 167 -4.80 -0.57 -14.83
CA GLY A 167 -5.00 0.57 -15.74
C GLY A 167 -6.32 1.28 -15.52
N ASP A 168 -7.44 0.57 -15.50
CA ASP A 168 -8.74 1.19 -15.26
C ASP A 168 -8.84 1.77 -13.86
N GLU A 169 -8.39 1.02 -12.86
CA GLU A 169 -8.43 1.45 -11.47
C GLU A 169 -7.63 2.73 -11.24
N VAL A 170 -6.50 2.91 -11.92
CA VAL A 170 -5.67 4.12 -11.83
C VAL A 170 -6.25 5.25 -12.69
N PHE A 171 -6.48 4.98 -13.99
CA PHE A 171 -6.76 6.03 -14.97
C PHE A 171 -8.21 6.52 -14.96
N ASN A 172 -9.13 5.69 -14.51
CA ASN A 172 -10.54 6.01 -14.42
C ASN A 172 -11.01 6.12 -12.97
N GLN A 173 -10.84 5.08 -12.17
CA GLN A 173 -11.41 5.04 -10.84
C GLN A 173 -10.71 6.02 -9.87
N LEU A 174 -9.41 5.85 -9.67
CA LEU A 174 -8.63 6.71 -8.78
C LEU A 174 -8.61 8.17 -9.25
N ALA A 175 -8.43 8.37 -10.56
CA ALA A 175 -8.28 9.71 -11.14
C ALA A 175 -9.57 10.51 -11.17
N LYS A 176 -10.75 9.89 -11.41
CA LYS A 176 -11.93 10.60 -11.88
C LYS A 176 -13.10 10.68 -10.90
N TRP A 177 -13.22 9.81 -9.92
CA TRP A 177 -14.39 9.79 -9.02
C TRP A 177 -14.67 11.13 -8.34
N GLN A 178 -13.63 11.83 -7.90
CA GLN A 178 -13.81 13.14 -7.28
C GLN A 178 -14.38 14.16 -8.27
N ALA A 179 -13.91 14.17 -9.51
CA ALA A 179 -14.42 15.07 -10.54
C ALA A 179 -15.84 14.69 -10.99
N MET A 180 -16.11 13.40 -11.24
CA MET A 180 -17.43 12.92 -11.65
C MET A 180 -18.52 13.18 -10.61
N SER A 181 -18.17 13.20 -9.33
CA SER A 181 -19.10 13.52 -8.25
C SER A 181 -19.19 15.02 -7.94
N ALA A 182 -18.67 15.88 -8.78
CA ALA A 182 -18.57 17.33 -8.54
C ALA A 182 -17.87 17.66 -7.18
N GLY A 183 -16.93 16.85 -6.75
CA GLY A 183 -16.17 17.02 -5.49
C GLY A 183 -16.89 16.56 -4.24
N VAL A 184 -18.08 15.97 -4.34
CA VAL A 184 -18.79 15.40 -3.19
C VAL A 184 -18.00 14.22 -2.61
N LEU A 185 -17.58 13.30 -3.46
CA LEU A 185 -16.74 12.19 -3.06
C LEU A 185 -15.27 12.64 -2.98
N LYS A 186 -14.58 12.17 -1.96
CA LYS A 186 -13.15 12.41 -1.81
C LYS A 186 -12.38 11.14 -2.17
N MET A 187 -11.16 11.31 -2.64
CA MET A 187 -10.28 10.20 -3.02
C MET A 187 -8.94 10.32 -2.27
N PRO A 188 -8.91 10.10 -0.95
CA PRO A 188 -7.71 10.25 -0.13
C PRO A 188 -6.83 9.00 -0.21
N VAL A 189 -6.41 8.65 -1.40
CA VAL A 189 -5.58 7.48 -1.71
C VAL A 189 -4.24 7.94 -2.24
N VAL A 190 -3.18 7.36 -1.71
CA VAL A 190 -1.82 7.48 -2.24
C VAL A 190 -1.45 6.13 -2.86
N LEU A 191 -1.22 6.13 -4.16
CA LEU A 191 -0.64 5.02 -4.87
C LEU A 191 0.88 5.22 -4.91
N ARG A 192 1.61 4.41 -4.16
CA ARG A 192 3.06 4.39 -4.15
C ARG A 192 3.53 3.37 -5.18
N VAL A 193 4.34 3.80 -6.13
CA VAL A 193 4.84 2.95 -7.21
C VAL A 193 6.36 2.98 -7.19
N SER A 194 6.98 1.82 -7.17
CA SER A 194 8.45 1.74 -7.30
C SER A 194 8.84 1.77 -8.77
N VAL A 195 9.88 2.55 -9.05
CA VAL A 195 10.53 2.56 -10.36
C VAL A 195 11.88 1.86 -10.23
N GLY A 196 12.07 0.80 -10.99
CA GLY A 196 13.29 0.01 -10.96
C GLY A 196 14.41 0.61 -11.80
N SER A 197 15.63 0.25 -11.46
CA SER A 197 16.81 0.51 -12.29
C SER A 197 17.73 -0.70 -12.20
N LYS A 198 18.11 -1.24 -13.34
CA LYS A 198 19.02 -2.41 -13.45
C LYS A 198 18.46 -3.73 -12.92
N TYR A 199 17.13 -3.86 -12.87
CA TYR A 199 16.43 -5.10 -12.47
C TYR A 199 15.91 -5.93 -13.66
N GLY A 200 16.53 -5.79 -14.81
CA GLY A 200 16.06 -6.38 -16.06
C GLY A 200 14.98 -5.51 -16.73
N ALA A 201 14.62 -5.86 -17.96
CA ALA A 201 13.68 -5.08 -18.77
C ALA A 201 12.30 -4.96 -18.11
N GLN A 202 11.82 -6.02 -17.48
CA GLN A 202 10.50 -6.11 -16.87
C GLN A 202 10.36 -5.35 -15.53
N HIS A 203 11.44 -4.76 -15.00
CA HIS A 203 11.40 -4.03 -13.71
C HIS A 203 12.11 -2.67 -13.80
N SER A 204 12.25 -2.10 -14.99
CA SER A 204 13.05 -0.89 -15.21
C SER A 204 12.34 0.17 -16.04
N GLN A 205 11.02 0.06 -16.20
CA GLN A 205 10.22 1.07 -16.88
C GLN A 205 9.82 2.19 -15.93
N ASP A 206 9.66 3.37 -16.51
CA ASP A 206 9.14 4.56 -15.84
C ASP A 206 7.94 5.10 -16.62
N TRP A 207 6.76 5.02 -16.01
CA TRP A 207 5.51 5.51 -16.61
C TRP A 207 5.01 6.80 -15.94
N THR A 208 5.90 7.54 -15.31
CA THR A 208 5.57 8.81 -14.65
C THR A 208 4.90 9.80 -15.61
N SER A 209 5.40 9.90 -16.86
CA SER A 209 4.83 10.75 -17.89
C SER A 209 3.40 10.35 -18.28
N LEU A 210 3.10 9.05 -18.34
CA LEU A 210 1.76 8.56 -18.60
C LEU A 210 0.80 8.96 -17.47
N CYS A 211 1.19 8.77 -16.23
CA CYS A 211 0.37 9.17 -15.08
C CYS A 211 0.19 10.69 -15.01
N ALA A 212 1.21 11.47 -15.36
CA ALA A 212 1.13 12.93 -15.40
C ALA A 212 0.19 13.45 -16.49
N HIS A 213 -0.04 12.65 -17.54
CA HIS A 213 -0.98 12.97 -18.60
C HIS A 213 -2.46 12.78 -18.22
N ILE A 214 -2.74 12.02 -17.15
CA ILE A 214 -4.10 11.70 -16.73
C ILE A 214 -4.65 12.78 -15.81
N PRO A 215 -5.71 13.53 -16.22
CA PRO A 215 -6.35 14.51 -15.35
C PRO A 215 -6.91 13.88 -14.08
N GLY A 216 -6.68 14.56 -12.95
CA GLY A 216 -7.13 14.11 -11.63
C GLY A 216 -6.05 13.44 -10.79
N LEU A 217 -4.99 12.93 -11.40
CA LEU A 217 -3.82 12.43 -10.69
C LEU A 217 -2.86 13.56 -10.33
N LYS A 218 -2.31 13.49 -9.12
CA LYS A 218 -1.16 14.29 -8.69
C LYS A 218 0.06 13.39 -8.68
N VAL A 219 1.01 13.65 -9.55
CA VAL A 219 2.21 12.83 -9.68
C VAL A 219 3.37 13.52 -8.99
N VAL A 220 4.03 12.79 -8.10
CA VAL A 220 5.23 13.24 -7.41
C VAL A 220 6.35 12.24 -7.69
N PHE A 221 7.43 12.70 -8.28
CA PHE A 221 8.63 11.91 -8.55
C PHE A 221 9.78 12.54 -7.76
N PRO A 222 10.02 12.09 -6.53
CA PRO A 222 11.06 12.69 -5.69
C PRO A 222 12.45 12.27 -6.17
N ALA A 223 13.36 13.21 -6.22
CA ALA A 223 14.76 13.03 -6.59
C ALA A 223 15.68 13.00 -5.35
#